data_674d35258cd2d3c73da5695330ca2b30
#
_entry.id   674d35258cd2d3c73da5695330ca2b30
#
_cell.length_a   1.000
_cell.length_b   1.000
_cell.length_c   1.000
_cell.angle_alpha   90.00
_cell.angle_beta   90.00
_cell.angle_gamma   90.00
#
_symmetry.space_group_name_H-M   'P 1'
#
loop_
_entity.id
_entity.type
_entity.pdbx_description
1 polymer ?
#
loop_
_entity_poly.entity_id
_entity_poly.type
_entity_poly.pdbx_seq_one_letter_code
_entity_poly.pdbx_strand_id
1 'polypeptide(L)'
;MKRKMMAVVLMMAMTAGVLGGCGNNAGSNANADENAQNNADTAEIKEDADGNVTEAANADGTVYKVGIVQYVDDASLNQIEKAIEAELDAKGAELGVTFDYADYTYNGQADSSTLNQIATDLVAEKVDVIIPIATPAAMIMQNATEDNQIPVVFSAVSDPVGAGLVASADAPGANITGTSDAIDVAQIMDFILAADPDAAKI
;
A
#
# COMPACT_ATOMS: atom_id res chain seq x y z
N MET A 1 11.84 -29.82 25.81
CA MET A 1 11.24 -29.13 26.96
C MET A 1 10.40 -27.96 26.42
N LYS A 2 9.09 -28.12 26.53
CA LYS A 2 8.11 -27.12 25.98
C LYS A 2 7.89 -26.02 27.03
N ARG A 3 8.19 -24.78 26.74
CA ARG A 3 7.77 -23.64 27.57
C ARG A 3 6.56 -22.95 26.90
N LYS A 4 5.39 -23.16 27.50
CA LYS A 4 4.17 -22.43 27.20
C LYS A 4 4.26 -21.05 27.88
N MET A 5 4.21 -19.97 27.13
CA MET A 5 3.94 -18.63 27.67
C MET A 5 2.45 -18.34 27.58
N MET A 6 1.87 -18.12 28.73
CA MET A 6 0.47 -17.82 28.97
C MET A 6 0.31 -16.31 28.93
N ALA A 7 -0.40 -15.80 27.93
CA ALA A 7 -0.80 -14.39 27.88
C ALA A 7 -2.08 -14.20 28.69
N VAL A 8 -2.03 -13.34 29.69
CA VAL A 8 -3.17 -12.94 30.52
C VAL A 8 -3.88 -11.79 29.82
N VAL A 9 -5.09 -12.02 29.35
CA VAL A 9 -5.99 -10.97 28.83
C VAL A 9 -6.79 -10.42 30.00
N LEU A 10 -6.63 -9.13 30.25
CA LEU A 10 -7.37 -8.38 31.28
C LEU A 10 -8.66 -7.81 30.65
N MET A 11 -9.79 -8.46 30.91
CA MET A 11 -11.12 -7.93 30.58
C MET A 11 -11.53 -6.87 31.62
N MET A 12 -11.73 -5.63 31.18
CA MET A 12 -12.48 -4.61 31.95
C MET A 12 -13.89 -4.52 31.39
N ALA A 13 -14.86 -5.05 32.13
CA ALA A 13 -16.29 -4.84 31.90
C ALA A 13 -16.69 -3.51 32.55
N MET A 14 -17.21 -2.56 31.77
CA MET A 14 -17.92 -1.38 32.30
C MET A 14 -19.41 -1.57 32.09
N THR A 15 -20.11 -1.64 33.20
CA THR A 15 -21.57 -1.75 33.32
C THR A 15 -22.25 -0.41 33.00
N ALA A 16 -23.29 -0.49 32.20
CA ALA A 16 -24.22 0.58 31.88
C ALA A 16 -25.11 0.96 33.08
N GLY A 17 -25.16 2.25 33.36
CA GLY A 17 -26.18 2.83 34.24
C GLY A 17 -27.24 3.57 33.42
N VAL A 18 -28.46 3.03 33.45
CA VAL A 18 -29.66 3.69 32.92
C VAL A 18 -30.30 4.47 34.05
N LEU A 19 -30.59 5.74 33.86
CA LEU A 19 -31.64 6.47 34.58
C LEU A 19 -32.26 7.51 33.65
N GLY A 20 -33.55 7.40 33.48
CA GLY A 20 -34.39 8.22 32.67
C GLY A 20 -34.76 9.56 33.32
N GLY A 21 -35.29 10.44 32.51
CA GLY A 21 -35.89 11.71 32.90
C GLY A 21 -36.61 12.33 31.73
N CYS A 22 -37.93 12.23 31.74
CA CYS A 22 -38.84 12.96 30.85
C CYS A 22 -38.87 14.45 31.23
N GLY A 23 -38.93 15.33 30.20
CA GLY A 23 -39.24 16.75 30.41
C GLY A 23 -39.50 17.44 29.08
N ASN A 24 -40.75 17.68 28.79
CA ASN A 24 -41.29 18.43 27.65
C ASN A 24 -40.98 19.91 27.80
N ASN A 25 -40.53 20.64 26.75
CA ASN A 25 -41.24 21.84 26.31
C ASN A 25 -40.70 22.43 24.98
N ALA A 26 -41.61 23.05 24.27
CA ALA A 26 -41.51 23.62 22.93
C ALA A 26 -40.74 24.94 22.86
N GLY A 27 -40.23 25.26 21.66
CA GLY A 27 -39.90 26.66 21.27
C GLY A 27 -38.82 26.81 20.20
N SER A 28 -39.28 26.86 18.97
CA SER A 28 -38.80 27.64 17.79
C SER A 28 -37.36 28.16 17.62
N ASN A 29 -36.84 27.76 16.48
CA ASN A 29 -36.29 28.58 15.38
C ASN A 29 -34.81 28.87 15.28
N ALA A 30 -34.36 28.59 14.04
CA ALA A 30 -33.33 29.21 13.19
C ALA A 30 -31.95 28.56 13.07
N ASN A 31 -31.81 27.95 11.87
CA ASN A 31 -30.64 27.90 10.97
C ASN A 31 -29.21 28.03 11.54
N ALA A 32 -28.44 26.98 11.29
CA ALA A 32 -27.16 27.08 10.57
C ALA A 32 -26.66 25.68 10.23
N ASP A 33 -26.25 25.50 8.98
CA ASP A 33 -25.51 24.38 8.41
C ASP A 33 -24.30 23.99 9.25
N GLU A 34 -24.10 22.69 9.40
CA GLU A 34 -22.80 22.06 9.29
C GLU A 34 -23.00 20.53 9.30
N ASN A 35 -23.08 19.99 8.09
CA ASN A 35 -23.07 18.55 7.86
C ASN A 35 -21.60 18.12 7.72
N ALA A 36 -20.97 17.81 8.83
CA ALA A 36 -19.71 17.05 8.84
C ALA A 36 -20.04 15.60 9.20
N GLN A 37 -20.41 14.84 8.21
CA GLN A 37 -20.59 13.40 8.34
C GLN A 37 -19.22 12.73 8.18
N ASN A 38 -18.53 12.54 9.30
CA ASN A 38 -17.41 11.62 9.39
C ASN A 38 -17.95 10.20 9.26
N ASN A 39 -17.91 9.67 8.06
CA ASN A 39 -18.06 8.23 7.82
C ASN A 39 -16.68 7.59 8.04
N ALA A 40 -16.38 7.25 9.28
CA ALA A 40 -15.32 6.30 9.58
C ALA A 40 -15.91 4.90 9.38
N ASP A 41 -15.82 4.38 8.16
CA ASP A 41 -16.17 2.99 7.86
C ASP A 41 -15.09 2.10 8.47
N THR A 42 -15.44 1.46 9.59
CA THR A 42 -14.56 0.53 10.29
C THR A 42 -14.74 -0.82 9.61
N ALA A 43 -13.81 -1.24 8.78
CA ALA A 43 -13.78 -2.60 8.24
C ALA A 43 -13.81 -3.62 9.38
N GLU A 44 -14.79 -4.50 9.37
CA GLU A 44 -14.93 -5.57 10.34
C GLU A 44 -13.97 -6.72 10.00
N ILE A 45 -12.87 -6.81 10.72
CA ILE A 45 -11.91 -7.91 10.58
C ILE A 45 -12.51 -9.17 11.22
N LYS A 46 -12.76 -10.20 10.41
CA LYS A 46 -13.16 -11.53 10.89
C LYS A 46 -11.97 -12.48 10.79
N GLU A 47 -11.57 -13.02 11.93
CA GLU A 47 -10.55 -14.05 12.03
C GLU A 47 -11.24 -15.43 12.02
N ASP A 48 -10.85 -16.33 11.10
CA ASP A 48 -11.33 -17.69 11.07
C ASP A 48 -10.57 -18.59 12.08
N ALA A 49 -11.09 -19.81 12.31
CA ALA A 49 -10.57 -20.73 13.32
C ALA A 49 -9.12 -21.21 13.04
N ASP A 50 -8.58 -20.92 11.86
CA ASP A 50 -7.21 -21.26 11.43
C ASP A 50 -6.24 -20.07 11.48
N GLY A 51 -6.70 -18.89 11.96
CA GLY A 51 -5.86 -17.70 12.09
C GLY A 51 -5.61 -16.97 10.76
N ASN A 52 -6.42 -17.22 9.73
CA ASN A 52 -6.38 -16.52 8.47
C ASN A 52 -7.31 -15.31 8.54
N VAL A 53 -6.74 -14.13 8.34
CA VAL A 53 -7.48 -12.87 8.34
C VAL A 53 -8.12 -12.70 6.96
N THR A 54 -9.42 -12.99 6.87
CA THR A 54 -10.20 -12.61 5.69
C THR A 54 -10.79 -11.23 5.93
N GLU A 55 -10.27 -10.22 5.24
CA GLU A 55 -10.97 -8.94 5.13
C GLU A 55 -12.34 -9.19 4.49
N ALA A 56 -13.39 -8.76 5.17
CA ALA A 56 -14.71 -8.79 4.58
C ALA A 56 -14.73 -7.83 3.40
N ALA A 57 -14.96 -8.37 2.20
CA ALA A 57 -15.10 -7.57 0.99
C ALA A 57 -16.18 -6.50 1.22
N ASN A 58 -15.80 -5.23 1.09
CA ASN A 58 -16.74 -4.13 1.02
C ASN A 58 -17.45 -4.21 -0.34
N ALA A 59 -18.53 -4.97 -0.42
CA ALA A 59 -19.33 -5.17 -1.62
C ALA A 59 -20.22 -3.94 -1.94
N ASP A 60 -19.76 -2.73 -1.62
CA ASP A 60 -20.54 -1.49 -1.78
C ASP A 60 -20.21 -0.67 -3.03
N GLY A 61 -19.28 -1.16 -3.88
CA GLY A 61 -18.84 -0.46 -5.07
C GLY A 61 -17.85 0.68 -4.79
N THR A 62 -17.14 0.63 -3.67
CA THR A 62 -16.08 1.60 -3.33
C THR A 62 -15.04 1.68 -4.46
N VAL A 63 -14.64 2.91 -4.78
CA VAL A 63 -13.61 3.20 -5.79
C VAL A 63 -12.36 3.67 -5.07
N TYR A 64 -11.23 2.97 -5.31
CA TYR A 64 -9.91 3.36 -4.82
C TYR A 64 -9.07 3.91 -5.96
N LYS A 65 -8.48 5.08 -5.78
CA LYS A 65 -7.56 5.70 -6.73
C LYS A 65 -6.16 5.12 -6.56
N VAL A 66 -5.61 4.53 -7.61
CA VAL A 66 -4.30 3.86 -7.57
C VAL A 66 -3.33 4.56 -8.52
N GLY A 67 -2.32 5.24 -7.97
CA GLY A 67 -1.25 5.83 -8.78
C GLY A 67 -0.24 4.76 -9.19
N ILE A 68 -0.06 4.51 -10.50
CA ILE A 68 1.01 3.64 -11.03
C ILE A 68 2.07 4.52 -11.67
N VAL A 69 3.33 4.41 -11.22
CA VAL A 69 4.40 5.29 -11.69
C VAL A 69 5.59 4.48 -12.17
N GLN A 70 5.71 4.37 -13.48
CA GLN A 70 6.86 3.71 -14.11
C GLN A 70 8.03 4.68 -14.25
N TYR A 71 9.27 4.21 -13.97
CA TYR A 71 10.47 5.03 -14.10
C TYR A 71 10.75 5.45 -15.55
N VAL A 72 10.70 4.50 -16.48
CA VAL A 72 11.03 4.70 -17.89
C VAL A 72 10.28 3.68 -18.76
N ASP A 73 10.02 4.01 -20.02
CA ASP A 73 9.47 3.07 -21.00
C ASP A 73 10.53 2.00 -21.34
N ASP A 74 10.38 0.83 -20.74
CA ASP A 74 11.22 -0.35 -20.92
C ASP A 74 10.34 -1.60 -21.01
N ALA A 75 10.73 -2.55 -21.87
CA ALA A 75 9.92 -3.73 -22.13
C ALA A 75 9.63 -4.57 -20.87
N SER A 76 10.59 -4.66 -19.94
CA SER A 76 10.43 -5.43 -18.69
C SER A 76 9.52 -4.68 -17.73
N LEU A 77 9.71 -3.36 -17.58
CA LEU A 77 8.87 -2.53 -16.71
C LEU A 77 7.43 -2.45 -17.23
N ASN A 78 7.24 -2.38 -18.55
CA ASN A 78 5.92 -2.43 -19.18
C ASN A 78 5.18 -3.76 -18.91
N GLN A 79 5.90 -4.87 -18.78
CA GLN A 79 5.29 -6.15 -18.40
C GLN A 79 4.86 -6.14 -16.93
N ILE A 80 5.65 -5.54 -16.06
CA ILE A 80 5.32 -5.38 -14.64
C ILE A 80 4.07 -4.51 -14.47
N GLU A 81 4.02 -3.35 -15.14
CA GLU A 81 2.86 -2.45 -15.13
C GLU A 81 1.57 -3.19 -15.54
N LYS A 82 1.60 -3.89 -16.68
CA LYS A 82 0.46 -4.69 -17.15
C LYS A 82 0.05 -5.81 -16.19
N ALA A 83 1.02 -6.42 -15.50
CA ALA A 83 0.73 -7.46 -14.52
C ALA A 83 0.05 -6.85 -13.27
N ILE A 84 0.49 -5.66 -12.84
CA ILE A 84 -0.14 -4.91 -11.74
C ILE A 84 -1.58 -4.56 -12.12
N GLU A 85 -1.82 -3.98 -13.30
CA GLU A 85 -3.16 -3.63 -13.79
C GLU A 85 -4.08 -4.84 -13.82
N ALA A 86 -3.62 -5.95 -14.38
CA ALA A 86 -4.40 -7.18 -14.45
C ALA A 86 -4.76 -7.76 -13.08
N GLU A 87 -3.84 -7.67 -12.11
CA GLU A 87 -4.10 -8.14 -10.74
C GLU A 87 -5.04 -7.19 -9.99
N LEU A 88 -4.94 -5.89 -10.20
CA LEU A 88 -5.89 -4.91 -9.65
C LEU A 88 -7.30 -5.17 -10.17
N ASP A 89 -7.47 -5.43 -11.48
CA ASP A 89 -8.76 -5.78 -12.07
C ASP A 89 -9.32 -7.08 -11.47
N ALA A 90 -8.47 -8.11 -11.36
CA ALA A 90 -8.88 -9.41 -10.81
C ALA A 90 -9.29 -9.29 -9.34
N LYS A 91 -8.50 -8.57 -8.52
CA LYS A 91 -8.79 -8.35 -7.10
C LYS A 91 -9.99 -7.42 -6.91
N GLY A 92 -10.15 -6.41 -7.74
CA GLY A 92 -11.33 -5.55 -7.73
C GLY A 92 -12.62 -6.34 -7.93
N ALA A 93 -12.61 -7.25 -8.93
CA ALA A 93 -13.74 -8.13 -9.18
C ALA A 93 -13.99 -9.12 -8.03
N GLU A 94 -12.94 -9.66 -7.40
CA GLU A 94 -13.03 -10.57 -6.26
C GLU A 94 -13.61 -9.87 -5.02
N LEU A 95 -13.15 -8.65 -4.74
CA LEU A 95 -13.51 -7.88 -3.54
C LEU A 95 -14.80 -7.05 -3.72
N GLY A 96 -15.33 -6.93 -4.94
CA GLY A 96 -16.49 -6.08 -5.24
C GLY A 96 -16.19 -4.58 -5.17
N VAL A 97 -14.93 -4.19 -5.40
CA VAL A 97 -14.46 -2.80 -5.43
C VAL A 97 -13.91 -2.44 -6.80
N THR A 98 -13.65 -1.16 -7.04
CA THR A 98 -12.98 -0.68 -8.25
C THR A 98 -11.64 -0.07 -7.90
N PHE A 99 -10.57 -0.51 -8.54
CA PHE A 99 -9.28 0.19 -8.50
C PHE A 99 -9.18 1.08 -9.75
N ASP A 100 -9.29 2.37 -9.56
CA ASP A 100 -9.18 3.38 -10.62
C ASP A 100 -7.71 3.78 -10.77
N TYR A 101 -7.04 3.18 -11.75
CA TYR A 101 -5.64 3.46 -12.08
C TYR A 101 -5.48 4.11 -13.45
N ALA A 102 -6.49 4.05 -14.33
CA ALA A 102 -6.37 4.49 -15.71
C ALA A 102 -6.02 5.99 -15.84
N ASP A 103 -6.59 6.82 -14.96
CA ASP A 103 -6.33 8.25 -14.92
C ASP A 103 -5.06 8.61 -14.11
N TYR A 104 -4.45 7.63 -13.43
CA TYR A 104 -3.34 7.82 -12.50
C TYR A 104 -2.09 6.99 -12.85
N THR A 105 -1.99 6.49 -14.09
CA THR A 105 -0.82 5.76 -14.61
C THR A 105 0.11 6.70 -15.37
N TYR A 106 1.37 6.76 -14.94
CA TYR A 106 2.35 7.72 -15.44
C TYR A 106 3.70 7.09 -15.75
N ASN A 107 4.42 7.70 -16.70
CA ASN A 107 5.79 7.35 -17.02
C ASN A 107 6.73 8.52 -16.70
N GLY A 108 7.73 8.29 -15.89
CA GLY A 108 8.71 9.29 -15.44
C GLY A 108 9.77 9.65 -16.48
N GLN A 109 9.84 8.94 -17.61
CA GLN A 109 10.78 9.19 -18.72
C GLN A 109 12.25 9.26 -18.30
N ALA A 110 12.63 8.52 -17.27
CA ALA A 110 13.95 8.54 -16.63
C ALA A 110 14.39 9.93 -16.15
N ASP A 111 13.43 10.83 -15.87
CA ASP A 111 13.66 12.21 -15.47
C ASP A 111 13.11 12.49 -14.07
N SER A 112 13.99 12.93 -13.18
CA SER A 112 13.61 13.20 -11.78
C SER A 112 12.66 14.38 -11.63
N SER A 113 12.71 15.38 -12.52
CA SER A 113 11.79 16.51 -12.45
C SER A 113 10.37 16.08 -12.82
N THR A 114 10.25 15.25 -13.86
CA THR A 114 8.98 14.62 -14.27
C THR A 114 8.42 13.77 -13.15
N LEU A 115 9.23 12.93 -12.51
CA LEU A 115 8.79 12.10 -11.38
C LEU A 115 8.33 12.93 -10.17
N ASN A 116 9.03 14.02 -9.84
CA ASN A 116 8.61 14.92 -8.77
C ASN A 116 7.28 15.63 -9.08
N GLN A 117 7.05 15.99 -10.36
CA GLN A 117 5.77 16.56 -10.77
C GLN A 117 4.64 15.53 -10.64
N ILE A 118 4.86 14.32 -11.14
CA ILE A 118 3.90 13.20 -11.00
C ILE A 118 3.57 12.96 -9.53
N ALA A 119 4.58 12.91 -8.66
CA ALA A 119 4.38 12.73 -7.23
C ALA A 119 3.51 13.84 -6.61
N THR A 120 3.78 15.10 -7.00
CA THR A 120 2.99 16.25 -6.56
C THR A 120 1.54 16.14 -7.00
N ASP A 121 1.31 15.76 -8.26
CA ASP A 121 -0.03 15.61 -8.84
C ASP A 121 -0.81 14.48 -8.13
N LEU A 122 -0.20 13.31 -7.93
CA LEU A 122 -0.83 12.18 -7.22
C LEU A 122 -1.21 12.54 -5.77
N VAL A 123 -0.34 13.26 -5.06
CA VAL A 123 -0.63 13.75 -3.70
C VAL A 123 -1.79 14.75 -3.72
N ALA A 124 -1.83 15.67 -4.69
CA ALA A 124 -2.91 16.64 -4.83
C ALA A 124 -4.26 15.98 -5.16
N GLU A 125 -4.24 14.93 -5.98
CA GLU A 125 -5.41 14.11 -6.33
C GLU A 125 -5.87 13.18 -5.20
N LYS A 126 -5.08 13.09 -4.12
CA LYS A 126 -5.35 12.26 -2.95
C LYS A 126 -5.60 10.80 -3.33
N VAL A 127 -4.69 10.23 -4.08
CA VAL A 127 -4.76 8.80 -4.40
C VAL A 127 -4.66 7.95 -3.12
N ASP A 128 -5.32 6.80 -3.10
CA ASP A 128 -5.38 5.92 -1.94
C ASP A 128 -4.10 5.09 -1.76
N VAL A 129 -3.37 4.84 -2.86
CA VAL A 129 -2.10 4.12 -2.86
C VAL A 129 -1.28 4.52 -4.09
N ILE A 130 0.05 4.46 -3.97
CA ILE A 130 0.97 4.67 -5.09
C ILE A 130 1.80 3.40 -5.30
N ILE A 131 1.88 2.94 -6.55
CA ILE A 131 2.67 1.76 -6.95
C ILE A 131 3.81 2.22 -7.88
N PRO A 132 4.96 2.62 -7.34
CA PRO A 132 6.13 2.94 -8.16
C PRO A 132 6.82 1.68 -8.67
N ILE A 133 7.26 1.71 -9.93
CA ILE A 133 8.01 0.65 -10.59
C ILE A 133 9.43 1.11 -10.81
N ALA A 134 10.40 0.41 -10.25
CA ALA A 134 11.83 0.65 -10.17
C ALA A 134 12.27 1.62 -9.04
N THR A 135 13.51 1.45 -8.59
CA THR A 135 14.10 2.15 -7.44
C THR A 135 13.99 3.68 -7.51
N PRO A 136 14.32 4.37 -8.63
CA PRO A 136 14.25 5.82 -8.66
C PRO A 136 12.83 6.37 -8.48
N ALA A 137 11.83 5.70 -9.06
CA ALA A 137 10.43 6.07 -8.87
C ALA A 137 10.01 5.86 -7.41
N ALA A 138 10.39 4.72 -6.80
CA ALA A 138 10.06 4.40 -5.42
C ALA A 138 10.63 5.43 -4.43
N MET A 139 11.87 5.86 -4.61
CA MET A 139 12.52 6.87 -3.75
C MET A 139 11.80 8.22 -3.80
N ILE A 140 11.40 8.66 -5.00
CA ILE A 140 10.69 9.95 -5.15
C ILE A 140 9.28 9.87 -4.56
N MET A 141 8.55 8.78 -4.79
CA MET A 141 7.21 8.61 -4.23
C MET A 141 7.25 8.49 -2.70
N GLN A 142 8.23 7.79 -2.12
CA GLN A 142 8.44 7.75 -0.68
C GLN A 142 8.62 9.14 -0.10
N ASN A 143 9.54 9.93 -0.64
CA ASN A 143 9.79 11.30 -0.16
C ASN A 143 8.53 12.18 -0.24
N ALA A 144 7.77 12.08 -1.32
CA ALA A 144 6.56 12.87 -1.51
C ALA A 144 5.41 12.48 -0.57
N THR A 145 5.44 11.26 -0.03
CA THR A 145 4.39 10.73 0.84
C THR A 145 4.76 10.69 2.32
N GLU A 146 5.95 11.17 2.70
CA GLU A 146 6.44 11.14 4.08
C GLU A 146 5.49 11.88 5.05
N ASP A 147 4.99 13.05 4.67
CA ASP A 147 4.12 13.86 5.53
C ASP A 147 2.66 13.41 5.52
N ASN A 148 2.14 12.98 4.36
CA ASN A 148 0.72 12.65 4.18
C ASN A 148 0.40 11.18 4.39
N GLN A 149 1.43 10.32 4.49
CA GLN A 149 1.35 8.89 4.78
C GLN A 149 0.51 8.09 3.77
N ILE A 150 0.39 8.56 2.51
CA ILE A 150 -0.20 7.75 1.45
C ILE A 150 0.61 6.46 1.31
N PRO A 151 -0.02 5.27 1.36
CA PRO A 151 0.69 4.00 1.22
C PRO A 151 1.44 3.90 -0.11
N VAL A 152 2.66 3.41 -0.06
CA VAL A 152 3.50 3.15 -1.24
C VAL A 152 3.83 1.67 -1.32
N VAL A 153 3.55 1.04 -2.46
CA VAL A 153 3.86 -0.37 -2.70
C VAL A 153 4.80 -0.48 -3.90
N PHE A 154 6.10 -0.51 -3.65
CA PHE A 154 7.08 -0.55 -4.74
C PHE A 154 7.13 -1.92 -5.44
N SER A 155 7.48 -1.90 -6.73
CA SER A 155 7.74 -3.07 -7.54
C SER A 155 9.09 -2.93 -8.25
N ALA A 156 9.79 -4.05 -8.47
CA ALA A 156 11.09 -4.10 -9.13
C ALA A 156 12.14 -3.17 -8.49
N VAL A 157 12.34 -3.29 -7.18
CA VAL A 157 13.41 -2.62 -6.46
C VAL A 157 14.46 -3.65 -6.05
N SER A 158 15.69 -3.53 -6.56
CA SER A 158 16.72 -4.56 -6.37
C SER A 158 17.25 -4.61 -4.94
N ASP A 159 17.40 -3.46 -4.29
CA ASP A 159 17.88 -3.37 -2.90
C ASP A 159 17.07 -2.32 -2.12
N PRO A 160 15.90 -2.65 -1.61
CA PRO A 160 15.06 -1.67 -0.92
C PRO A 160 15.65 -1.21 0.43
N VAL A 161 16.47 -2.03 1.08
CA VAL A 161 17.16 -1.66 2.32
C VAL A 161 18.33 -0.72 2.01
N GLY A 162 19.18 -1.08 1.05
CA GLY A 162 20.30 -0.24 0.62
C GLY A 162 19.86 1.09 0.00
N ALA A 163 18.70 1.11 -0.65
CA ALA A 163 18.07 2.34 -1.15
C ALA A 163 17.43 3.20 -0.05
N GLY A 164 17.36 2.70 1.20
CA GLY A 164 16.74 3.43 2.31
C GLY A 164 15.21 3.49 2.27
N LEU A 165 14.56 2.64 1.46
CA LEU A 165 13.11 2.61 1.34
C LEU A 165 12.46 1.91 2.54
N VAL A 166 13.10 0.86 3.04
CA VAL A 166 12.60 0.05 4.17
C VAL A 166 13.71 -0.21 5.17
N ALA A 167 13.37 -0.36 6.44
CA ALA A 167 14.33 -0.67 7.50
C ALA A 167 14.89 -2.11 7.36
N SER A 168 14.03 -3.05 6.98
CA SER A 168 14.38 -4.43 6.65
C SER A 168 13.30 -5.07 5.78
N ALA A 169 13.57 -6.22 5.18
CA ALA A 169 12.59 -6.96 4.38
C ALA A 169 11.38 -7.42 5.22
N ASP A 170 11.62 -7.82 6.47
CA ASP A 170 10.58 -8.35 7.36
C ASP A 170 9.82 -7.26 8.13
N ALA A 171 10.39 -6.06 8.23
CA ALA A 171 9.81 -4.94 8.96
C ALA A 171 10.13 -3.62 8.23
N PRO A 172 9.33 -3.22 7.23
CA PRO A 172 9.55 -2.02 6.44
C PRO A 172 9.65 -0.73 7.27
N GLY A 173 8.78 -0.55 8.26
CA GLY A 173 8.90 0.49 9.29
C GLY A 173 8.30 1.85 8.95
N ALA A 174 7.75 2.05 7.75
CA ALA A 174 7.11 3.29 7.31
C ALA A 174 5.88 2.99 6.45
N ASN A 175 5.33 4.02 5.77
CA ASN A 175 4.19 3.87 4.84
C ASN A 175 4.56 3.19 3.50
N ILE A 176 5.68 2.50 3.43
CA ILE A 176 6.19 1.89 2.21
C ILE A 176 6.53 0.40 2.41
N THR A 177 6.11 -0.43 1.45
CA THR A 177 6.44 -1.84 1.33
C THR A 177 6.52 -2.22 -0.15
N GLY A 178 6.79 -3.48 -0.48
CA GLY A 178 6.76 -3.90 -1.87
C GLY A 178 7.53 -5.18 -2.16
N THR A 179 7.88 -5.38 -3.43
CA THR A 179 8.58 -6.55 -3.93
C THR A 179 9.96 -6.20 -4.46
N SER A 180 10.97 -6.99 -4.07
CA SER A 180 12.33 -6.87 -4.57
C SER A 180 12.55 -7.81 -5.75
N ASP A 181 13.32 -7.35 -6.75
CA ASP A 181 13.87 -8.13 -7.85
C ASP A 181 15.38 -8.41 -7.64
N ALA A 182 15.82 -8.52 -6.39
CA ALA A 182 17.21 -8.78 -6.05
C ALA A 182 17.78 -9.99 -6.78
N ILE A 183 18.95 -9.80 -7.36
CA ILE A 183 19.69 -10.84 -8.07
C ILE A 183 20.85 -11.30 -7.19
N ASP A 184 20.98 -12.61 -6.99
CA ASP A 184 22.14 -13.20 -6.34
C ASP A 184 23.32 -13.22 -7.32
N VAL A 185 24.11 -12.16 -7.28
CA VAL A 185 25.29 -12.01 -8.15
C VAL A 185 26.30 -13.12 -7.91
N ALA A 186 26.44 -13.64 -6.68
CA ALA A 186 27.37 -14.73 -6.38
C ALA A 186 26.95 -16.02 -7.11
N GLN A 187 25.66 -16.37 -7.09
CA GLN A 187 25.16 -17.52 -7.85
C GLN A 187 25.39 -17.35 -9.36
N ILE A 188 25.18 -16.16 -9.89
CA ILE A 188 25.43 -15.91 -11.32
C ILE A 188 26.91 -16.13 -11.65
N MET A 189 27.81 -15.63 -10.80
CA MET A 189 29.26 -15.83 -10.97
C MET A 189 29.65 -17.31 -10.90
N ASP A 190 29.05 -18.07 -9.96
CA ASP A 190 29.25 -19.51 -9.87
C ASP A 190 28.77 -20.24 -11.13
N PHE A 191 27.63 -19.87 -11.70
CA PHE A 191 27.16 -20.41 -12.96
C PHE A 191 28.09 -20.11 -14.15
N ILE A 192 28.61 -18.88 -14.23
CA ILE A 192 29.56 -18.49 -15.27
C ILE A 192 30.84 -19.33 -15.17
N LEU A 193 31.41 -19.44 -13.95
CA LEU A 193 32.61 -20.25 -13.71
C LEU A 193 32.39 -21.75 -13.92
N ALA A 194 31.17 -22.25 -13.67
CA ALA A 194 30.83 -23.64 -13.97
C ALA A 194 30.72 -23.91 -15.47
N ALA A 195 30.25 -22.93 -16.23
CA ALA A 195 30.13 -23.02 -17.70
C ALA A 195 31.46 -22.78 -18.41
N ASP A 196 32.27 -21.85 -17.91
CA ASP A 196 33.61 -21.50 -18.41
C ASP A 196 34.56 -21.28 -17.22
N PRO A 197 35.26 -22.36 -16.78
CA PRO A 197 36.21 -22.27 -15.66
C PRO A 197 37.39 -21.32 -15.89
N ASP A 198 37.68 -20.98 -17.14
CA ASP A 198 38.79 -20.11 -17.51
C ASP A 198 38.34 -18.64 -17.71
N ALA A 199 37.10 -18.30 -17.39
CA ALA A 199 36.58 -16.95 -17.49
C ALA A 199 37.35 -16.01 -16.53
N ALA A 200 38.19 -15.14 -17.11
CA ALA A 200 39.04 -14.23 -16.36
C ALA A 200 38.53 -12.77 -16.38
N LYS A 201 37.53 -12.47 -17.20
CA LYS A 201 36.87 -11.16 -17.31
C LYS A 201 35.39 -11.35 -17.66
N ILE A 202 34.57 -10.62 -16.97
CA ILE A 202 33.14 -10.52 -17.18
C ILE A 202 32.78 -9.07 -17.43
#